data_32b5c48f2d18a5092080e7bc9131faf0
#
_entry.id   32b5c48f2d18a5092080e7bc9131faf0
#
_cell.length_a   1.000
_cell.length_b   1.000
_cell.length_c   1.000
_cell.angle_alpha   90.00
_cell.angle_beta   90.00
_cell.angle_gamma   90.00
#
_symmetry.space_group_name_H-M   'P 1'
#
loop_
_entity.id
_entity.type
_entity.pdbx_description
1 polymer ?
#
loop_
_entity_poly.entity_id
_entity_poly.type
_entity_poly.pdbx_seq_one_letter_code
_entity_poly.pdbx_strand_id
1 'polypeptide(L)'
;MNRATIDIWVGAFVAAGLAGLLFLALKVGNMASFSLDKTYDVQAKFANIGGLKPRAAIKSAGVVVGRVSNIQFDNDSYQAIVTFTLDSRYKFPKDTSAKILTSGLLGEQYVGLEAGGDQKLLAGGDSVRLTQSAVVLENLIGQFLFNKAAEDKEAKDKK
;
A
#
# COMPACT_ATOMS: atom_id res chain seq x y z
N MET A 1 18.94 -2.20 56.42
CA MET A 1 18.44 -1.42 55.26
C MET A 1 17.03 -0.93 55.62
N ASN A 2 16.81 0.37 55.56
CA ASN A 2 15.50 0.94 55.88
C ASN A 2 14.46 0.52 54.84
N ARG A 3 13.26 0.10 55.28
CA ARG A 3 12.17 -0.31 54.40
C ARG A 3 11.88 0.74 53.34
N ALA A 4 11.91 2.03 53.70
CA ALA A 4 11.73 3.16 52.77
C ALA A 4 12.76 3.19 51.63
N THR A 5 13.99 2.77 51.88
CA THR A 5 15.03 2.73 50.81
C THR A 5 14.74 1.61 49.79
N ILE A 6 14.23 0.47 50.27
CA ILE A 6 13.84 -0.66 49.38
C ILE A 6 12.64 -0.26 48.53
N ASP A 7 11.65 0.39 49.11
CA ASP A 7 10.43 0.82 48.41
C ASP A 7 10.73 1.83 47.32
N ILE A 8 11.69 2.76 47.57
CA ILE A 8 12.15 3.73 46.56
C ILE A 8 12.85 3.01 45.39
N TRP A 9 13.73 2.05 45.66
CA TRP A 9 14.43 1.29 44.62
C TRP A 9 13.48 0.44 43.79
N VAL A 10 12.49 -0.20 44.42
CA VAL A 10 11.45 -0.96 43.72
C VAL A 10 10.58 -0.03 42.86
N GLY A 11 10.17 1.12 43.40
CA GLY A 11 9.41 2.12 42.64
C GLY A 11 10.17 2.64 41.41
N ALA A 12 11.48 2.94 41.58
CA ALA A 12 12.35 3.40 40.49
C ALA A 12 12.51 2.31 39.40
N PHE A 13 12.67 1.05 39.81
CA PHE A 13 12.77 -0.07 38.87
C PHE A 13 11.49 -0.27 38.06
N VAL A 14 10.33 -0.23 38.71
CA VAL A 14 9.03 -0.32 38.03
C VAL A 14 8.81 0.83 37.07
N ALA A 15 9.14 2.07 37.50
CA ALA A 15 9.04 3.24 36.64
C ALA A 15 9.96 3.13 35.40
N ALA A 16 11.21 2.66 35.58
CA ALA A 16 12.13 2.42 34.48
C ALA A 16 11.62 1.32 33.53
N GLY A 17 11.03 0.24 34.05
CA GLY A 17 10.41 -0.82 33.27
C GLY A 17 9.24 -0.31 32.41
N LEU A 18 8.34 0.48 33.00
CA LEU A 18 7.23 1.10 32.28
C LEU A 18 7.71 2.08 31.19
N ALA A 19 8.72 2.89 31.52
CA ALA A 19 9.32 3.81 30.54
C ALA A 19 9.97 3.05 29.36
N GLY A 20 10.66 1.93 29.63
CA GLY A 20 11.22 1.05 28.61
C GLY A 20 10.17 0.41 27.73
N LEU A 21 9.07 -0.08 28.32
CA LEU A 21 7.94 -0.62 27.56
C LEU A 21 7.28 0.44 26.66
N LEU A 22 7.07 1.64 27.20
CA LEU A 22 6.52 2.76 26.44
C LEU A 22 7.45 3.13 25.26
N PHE A 23 8.76 3.21 25.52
CA PHE A 23 9.76 3.48 24.47
C PHE A 23 9.72 2.41 23.38
N LEU A 24 9.68 1.13 23.73
CA LEU A 24 9.56 0.03 22.78
C LEU A 24 8.24 0.08 21.99
N ALA A 25 7.13 0.38 22.65
CA ALA A 25 5.83 0.50 22.00
C ALA A 25 5.83 1.61 20.94
N LEU A 26 6.41 2.77 21.26
CA LEU A 26 6.56 3.88 20.33
C LEU A 26 7.49 3.55 19.16
N LYS A 27 8.57 2.83 19.44
CA LYS A 27 9.57 2.42 18.42
C LYS A 27 9.02 1.34 17.48
N VAL A 28 8.36 0.31 18.02
CA VAL A 28 7.76 -0.78 17.24
C VAL A 28 6.53 -0.30 16.47
N GLY A 29 5.71 0.58 17.09
CA GLY A 29 4.58 1.21 16.42
C GLY A 29 4.96 2.08 15.22
N ASN A 30 6.25 2.25 14.96
CA ASN A 30 6.80 3.08 13.88
C ASN A 30 6.24 4.52 13.89
N MET A 31 5.79 4.99 15.04
CA MET A 31 5.34 6.38 15.21
C MET A 31 6.51 7.37 15.09
N ALA A 32 7.76 6.89 15.17
CA ALA A 32 8.96 7.67 14.85
C ALA A 32 9.16 7.89 13.33
N SER A 33 8.38 7.22 12.48
CA SER A 33 8.26 7.55 11.05
C SER A 33 7.28 8.73 10.81
N PHE A 34 7.12 9.60 11.80
CA PHE A 34 6.78 11.00 11.52
C PHE A 34 8.03 11.62 10.88
N SER A 35 8.32 11.18 9.67
CA SER A 35 9.21 11.93 8.80
C SER A 35 8.58 13.30 8.66
N LEU A 36 9.25 14.30 9.23
CA LEU A 36 9.00 15.72 8.93
C LEU A 36 9.34 16.01 7.46
N ASP A 37 9.61 14.97 6.68
CA ASP A 37 9.80 15.05 5.24
C ASP A 37 8.49 15.54 4.64
N LYS A 38 8.59 16.62 3.90
CA LYS A 38 7.45 17.16 3.17
C LYS A 38 6.89 16.05 2.28
N THR A 39 5.63 15.76 2.42
CA THR A 39 4.90 14.81 1.59
C THR A 39 3.86 15.54 0.77
N TYR A 40 3.40 14.95 -0.30
CA TYR A 40 2.26 15.44 -1.07
C TYR A 40 1.32 14.30 -1.38
N ASP A 41 0.03 14.60 -1.34
CA ASP A 41 -1.02 13.62 -1.57
C ASP A 41 -1.52 13.72 -3.00
N VAL A 42 -1.64 12.57 -3.66
CA VAL A 42 -2.26 12.41 -4.98
C VAL A 42 -3.31 11.31 -4.92
N GLN A 43 -4.29 11.35 -5.79
CA GLN A 43 -5.37 10.39 -5.83
C GLN A 43 -5.31 9.57 -7.12
N ALA A 44 -5.81 8.34 -7.05
CA ALA A 44 -6.01 7.50 -8.22
C ALA A 44 -7.30 6.70 -8.08
N LYS A 45 -8.04 6.52 -9.17
CA LYS A 45 -9.27 5.72 -9.20
C LYS A 45 -8.97 4.37 -9.84
N PHE A 46 -9.46 3.30 -9.22
CA PHE A 46 -9.32 1.93 -9.71
C PHE A 46 -10.67 1.23 -9.74
N ALA A 47 -10.94 0.49 -10.80
CA ALA A 47 -12.15 -0.33 -10.87
C ALA A 47 -12.11 -1.51 -9.88
N ASN A 48 -10.93 -2.02 -9.58
CA ASN A 48 -10.73 -3.09 -8.60
C ASN A 48 -9.35 -2.94 -7.94
N ILE A 49 -9.34 -2.88 -6.61
CA ILE A 49 -8.11 -2.77 -5.83
C ILE A 49 -7.61 -4.12 -5.29
N GLY A 50 -8.40 -5.21 -5.49
CA GLY A 50 -8.08 -6.55 -4.95
C GLY A 50 -7.92 -6.52 -3.43
N GLY A 51 -6.78 -6.99 -2.95
CA GLY A 51 -6.41 -7.02 -1.53
C GLY A 51 -5.54 -5.84 -1.08
N LEU A 52 -5.50 -4.72 -1.81
CA LEU A 52 -4.74 -3.52 -1.42
C LEU A 52 -5.28 -2.96 -0.11
N LYS A 53 -4.39 -2.64 0.82
CA LYS A 53 -4.73 -2.16 2.16
C LYS A 53 -4.20 -0.74 2.39
N PRO A 54 -4.79 0.03 3.32
CA PRO A 54 -4.15 1.23 3.83
C PRO A 54 -2.74 0.91 4.35
N ARG A 55 -1.81 1.85 4.21
CA ARG A 55 -0.38 1.72 4.51
C ARG A 55 0.41 0.80 3.55
N ALA A 56 -0.20 0.22 2.53
CA ALA A 56 0.52 -0.51 1.50
C ALA A 56 1.62 0.36 0.88
N ALA A 57 2.74 -0.26 0.51
CA ALA A 57 3.86 0.46 -0.08
C ALA A 57 3.50 0.98 -1.48
N ILE A 58 4.01 2.16 -1.81
CA ILE A 58 4.04 2.67 -3.17
C ILE A 58 5.48 2.60 -3.64
N LYS A 59 5.71 1.93 -4.76
CA LYS A 59 7.06 1.69 -5.28
C LYS A 59 7.20 2.24 -6.69
N SER A 60 8.37 2.77 -7.00
CA SER A 60 8.79 3.09 -8.36
C SER A 60 10.16 2.47 -8.59
N ALA A 61 10.34 1.75 -9.69
CA ALA A 61 11.57 0.98 -9.98
C ALA A 61 12.03 0.09 -8.79
N GLY A 62 11.09 -0.46 -8.01
CA GLY A 62 11.37 -1.28 -6.82
C GLY A 62 11.66 -0.50 -5.53
N VAL A 63 11.87 0.81 -5.60
CA VAL A 63 12.13 1.67 -4.43
C VAL A 63 10.82 2.15 -3.83
N VAL A 64 10.70 2.15 -2.50
CA VAL A 64 9.54 2.70 -1.80
C VAL A 64 9.60 4.23 -1.85
N VAL A 65 8.62 4.84 -2.51
CA VAL A 65 8.52 6.29 -2.72
C VAL A 65 7.36 6.93 -1.94
N GLY A 66 6.51 6.10 -1.32
CA GLY A 66 5.36 6.56 -0.56
C GLY A 66 4.54 5.41 0.03
N ARG A 67 3.36 5.75 0.52
CA ARG A 67 2.40 4.78 1.08
C ARG A 67 0.97 5.18 0.73
N VAL A 68 0.10 4.19 0.68
CA VAL A 68 -1.35 4.40 0.63
C VAL A 68 -1.81 5.00 1.95
N SER A 69 -2.39 6.19 1.94
CA SER A 69 -2.92 6.84 3.14
C SER A 69 -4.37 6.46 3.39
N ASN A 70 -5.19 6.47 2.35
CA ASN A 70 -6.62 6.21 2.47
C ASN A 70 -7.17 5.47 1.25
N ILE A 71 -8.25 4.71 1.47
CA ILE A 71 -9.02 4.01 0.44
C ILE A 71 -10.49 4.29 0.71
N GLN A 72 -11.21 4.80 -0.29
CA GLN A 72 -12.63 5.11 -0.23
C GLN A 72 -13.35 4.53 -1.44
N PHE A 73 -14.63 4.23 -1.29
CA PHE A 73 -15.47 3.84 -2.40
C PHE A 73 -16.24 5.07 -2.91
N ASP A 74 -16.19 5.27 -4.20
CA ASP A 74 -16.91 6.33 -4.91
C ASP A 74 -18.26 5.78 -5.40
N ASN A 75 -19.35 6.26 -4.82
CA ASN A 75 -20.70 5.81 -5.15
C ASN A 75 -21.17 6.25 -6.54
N ASP A 76 -20.60 7.31 -7.09
CA ASP A 76 -21.00 7.85 -8.39
C ASP A 76 -20.35 7.07 -9.54
N SER A 77 -19.04 6.77 -9.41
CA SER A 77 -18.30 6.04 -10.44
C SER A 77 -18.17 4.54 -10.16
N TYR A 78 -18.60 4.07 -8.99
CA TYR A 78 -18.45 2.69 -8.51
C TYR A 78 -16.98 2.21 -8.54
N GLN A 79 -16.04 3.12 -8.26
CA GLN A 79 -14.62 2.85 -8.25
C GLN A 79 -14.01 3.08 -6.86
N ALA A 80 -12.88 2.48 -6.60
CA ALA A 80 -12.10 2.78 -5.41
C ALA A 80 -11.23 4.02 -5.66
N ILE A 81 -11.35 5.03 -4.79
CA ILE A 81 -10.45 6.18 -4.72
C ILE A 81 -9.35 5.83 -3.73
N VAL A 82 -8.13 5.76 -4.22
CA VAL A 82 -6.95 5.49 -3.40
C VAL A 82 -6.12 6.77 -3.30
N THR A 83 -5.88 7.22 -2.08
CA THR A 83 -5.04 8.38 -1.80
C THR A 83 -3.63 7.91 -1.49
N PHE A 84 -2.65 8.47 -2.17
CA PHE A 84 -1.23 8.19 -2.04
C PHE A 84 -0.55 9.36 -1.32
N THR A 85 0.19 9.08 -0.26
CA THR A 85 1.12 10.02 0.34
C THR A 85 2.51 9.72 -0.18
N LEU A 86 3.03 10.60 -1.03
CA LEU A 86 4.33 10.47 -1.66
C LEU A 86 5.34 11.39 -0.97
N ASP A 87 6.58 10.93 -0.87
CA ASP A 87 7.70 11.72 -0.37
C ASP A 87 8.08 12.79 -1.40
N SER A 88 8.17 14.06 -0.96
CA SER A 88 8.47 15.18 -1.88
C SER A 88 9.88 15.19 -2.44
N ARG A 89 10.76 14.30 -1.99
CA ARG A 89 12.05 14.02 -2.65
C ARG A 89 11.87 13.42 -4.03
N TYR A 90 10.76 12.67 -4.24
CA TYR A 90 10.45 12.01 -5.50
C TYR A 90 9.35 12.78 -6.23
N LYS A 91 9.68 13.28 -7.39
CA LYS A 91 8.75 14.03 -8.23
C LYS A 91 8.37 13.19 -9.43
N PHE A 92 7.09 13.07 -9.68
CA PHE A 92 6.55 12.27 -10.77
C PHE A 92 5.88 13.16 -11.83
N PRO A 93 6.02 12.84 -13.13
CA PRO A 93 5.30 13.51 -14.20
C PRO A 93 3.78 13.32 -14.07
N LYS A 94 2.99 14.22 -14.67
CA LYS A 94 1.51 14.15 -14.65
C LYS A 94 0.94 12.94 -15.38
N ASP A 95 1.65 12.42 -16.35
CA ASP A 95 1.33 11.22 -17.11
C ASP A 95 1.84 9.91 -16.49
N THR A 96 2.26 9.96 -15.22
CA THR A 96 2.63 8.77 -14.44
C THR A 96 1.45 7.81 -14.37
N SER A 97 1.73 6.52 -14.57
CA SER A 97 0.74 5.45 -14.38
C SER A 97 0.87 4.81 -13.01
N ALA A 98 -0.28 4.41 -12.45
CA ALA A 98 -0.36 3.69 -11.18
C ALA A 98 -0.96 2.30 -11.43
N LYS A 99 -0.26 1.26 -11.01
CA LYS A 99 -0.66 -0.15 -11.19
C LYS A 99 -0.73 -0.84 -9.84
N ILE A 100 -1.75 -1.65 -9.61
CA ILE A 100 -1.80 -2.50 -8.42
C ILE A 100 -1.15 -3.84 -8.75
N LEU A 101 -0.07 -4.15 -8.04
CA LEU A 101 0.77 -5.31 -8.26
C LEU A 101 0.84 -6.16 -6.99
N THR A 102 1.13 -7.45 -7.15
CA THR A 102 1.33 -8.39 -6.04
C THR A 102 2.82 -8.68 -5.86
N SER A 103 3.29 -8.70 -4.62
CA SER A 103 4.66 -9.08 -4.29
C SER A 103 4.86 -10.58 -4.48
N GLY A 104 5.41 -10.98 -5.62
CA GLY A 104 5.47 -12.38 -6.02
C GLY A 104 4.10 -12.93 -6.38
N LEU A 105 3.88 -14.23 -6.20
CA LEU A 105 2.62 -14.89 -6.58
C LEU A 105 1.52 -14.76 -5.51
N LEU A 106 1.89 -14.77 -4.23
CA LEU A 106 0.95 -14.83 -3.10
C LEU A 106 1.22 -13.74 -2.05
N GLY A 107 2.05 -12.75 -2.36
CA GLY A 107 2.41 -11.70 -1.42
C GLY A 107 1.36 -10.59 -1.31
N GLU A 108 1.64 -9.61 -0.44
CA GLU A 108 0.79 -8.44 -0.28
C GLU A 108 0.79 -7.58 -1.55
N GLN A 109 -0.35 -6.92 -1.78
CA GLN A 109 -0.48 -5.98 -2.89
C GLN A 109 0.13 -4.63 -2.53
N TYR A 110 0.71 -4.00 -3.53
CA TYR A 110 1.31 -2.67 -3.47
C TYR A 110 1.00 -1.88 -4.74
N VAL A 111 1.23 -0.58 -4.69
CA VAL A 111 1.06 0.27 -5.88
C VAL A 111 2.42 0.47 -6.55
N GLY A 112 2.52 0.12 -7.81
CA GLY A 112 3.66 0.45 -8.67
C GLY A 112 3.39 1.75 -9.42
N LEU A 113 4.30 2.72 -9.33
CA LEU A 113 4.29 3.94 -10.13
C LEU A 113 5.32 3.82 -11.25
N GLU A 114 4.87 4.06 -12.47
CA GLU A 114 5.73 4.18 -13.65
C GLU A 114 5.67 5.61 -14.17
N ALA A 115 6.81 6.30 -14.13
CA ALA A 115 6.91 7.66 -14.59
C ALA A 115 6.67 7.74 -16.11
N GLY A 116 5.91 8.73 -16.54
CA GLY A 116 5.74 9.07 -17.95
C GLY A 116 6.81 10.05 -18.47
N GLY A 117 6.52 10.72 -19.56
CA GLY A 117 7.43 11.67 -20.22
C GLY A 117 6.97 13.14 -20.14
N ASP A 118 5.91 13.46 -19.42
CA ASP A 118 5.40 14.84 -19.32
C ASP A 118 6.40 15.74 -18.57
N GLN A 119 6.56 16.96 -19.02
CA GLN A 119 7.37 17.96 -18.32
C GLN A 119 6.68 18.51 -17.07
N LYS A 120 5.36 18.44 -17.01
CA LYS A 120 4.58 18.87 -15.84
C LYS A 120 4.62 17.80 -14.76
N LEU A 121 4.88 18.22 -13.53
CA LEU A 121 4.94 17.33 -12.37
C LEU A 121 3.58 17.25 -11.65
N LEU A 122 3.33 16.11 -11.01
CA LEU A 122 2.23 15.92 -10.06
C LEU A 122 2.45 16.82 -8.86
N ALA A 123 1.41 17.54 -8.47
CA ALA A 123 1.35 18.36 -7.27
C ALA A 123 0.36 17.77 -6.26
N GLY A 124 0.40 18.27 -5.02
CA GLY A 124 -0.58 17.89 -4.01
C GLY A 124 -2.02 18.19 -4.46
N GLY A 125 -2.89 17.20 -4.35
CA GLY A 125 -4.28 17.26 -4.82
C GLY A 125 -4.50 16.83 -6.26
N ASP A 126 -3.44 16.56 -7.03
CA ASP A 126 -3.57 16.04 -8.41
C ASP A 126 -4.08 14.59 -8.40
N SER A 127 -4.62 14.17 -9.55
CA SER A 127 -5.08 12.80 -9.76
C SER A 127 -4.25 12.11 -10.86
N VAL A 128 -3.81 10.89 -10.56
CA VAL A 128 -3.21 9.97 -11.53
C VAL A 128 -4.33 9.41 -12.41
N ARG A 129 -4.25 9.66 -13.71
CA ARG A 129 -5.30 9.28 -14.67
C ARG A 129 -5.10 7.89 -15.26
N LEU A 130 -3.84 7.47 -15.42
CA LEU A 130 -3.50 6.18 -15.99
C LEU A 130 -3.42 5.15 -14.87
N THR A 131 -4.46 4.36 -14.72
CA THR A 131 -4.54 3.36 -13.64
C THR A 131 -4.74 1.96 -14.21
N GLN A 132 -4.10 0.98 -13.60
CA GLN A 132 -4.32 -0.43 -13.87
C GLN A 132 -4.76 -1.12 -12.59
N SER A 133 -5.97 -1.68 -12.62
CA SER A 133 -6.56 -2.43 -11.50
C SER A 133 -5.78 -3.70 -11.17
N ALA A 134 -6.01 -4.22 -9.97
CA ALA A 134 -5.43 -5.47 -9.52
C ALA A 134 -5.86 -6.64 -10.42
N VAL A 135 -4.91 -7.50 -10.74
CA VAL A 135 -5.18 -8.77 -11.40
C VAL A 135 -5.49 -9.81 -10.32
N VAL A 136 -6.70 -10.35 -10.37
CA VAL A 136 -7.16 -11.39 -9.45
C VAL A 136 -6.82 -12.75 -10.05
N LEU A 137 -5.87 -13.46 -9.43
CA LEU A 137 -5.35 -14.72 -9.96
C LEU A 137 -6.44 -15.80 -10.09
N GLU A 138 -7.39 -15.81 -9.15
CA GLU A 138 -8.53 -16.73 -9.14
C GLU A 138 -9.38 -16.62 -10.42
N ASN A 139 -9.57 -15.40 -10.92
CA ASN A 139 -10.31 -15.15 -12.16
C ASN A 139 -9.56 -15.69 -13.38
N LEU A 140 -8.23 -15.55 -13.41
CA LEU A 140 -7.40 -16.08 -14.50
C LEU A 140 -7.42 -17.60 -14.53
N ILE A 141 -7.30 -18.25 -13.36
CA ILE A 141 -7.38 -19.71 -13.24
C ILE A 141 -8.76 -20.20 -13.67
N GLY A 142 -9.82 -19.53 -13.21
CA GLY A 142 -11.20 -19.86 -13.60
C GLY A 142 -11.41 -19.79 -15.12
N GLN A 143 -10.94 -18.72 -15.77
CA GLN A 143 -11.01 -18.57 -17.22
C GLN A 143 -10.22 -19.64 -17.97
N PHE A 144 -9.01 -19.94 -17.51
CA PHE A 144 -8.17 -20.97 -18.11
C PHE A 144 -8.82 -22.36 -18.06
N LEU A 145 -9.37 -22.74 -16.89
CA LEU A 145 -10.06 -24.01 -16.72
C LEU A 145 -11.32 -24.09 -17.57
N PHE A 146 -12.09 -22.99 -17.65
CA PHE A 146 -13.30 -22.93 -18.46
C PHE A 146 -12.98 -23.07 -19.96
N ASN A 147 -11.97 -22.35 -20.45
CA ASN A 147 -11.56 -22.41 -21.84
C ASN A 147 -11.07 -23.83 -22.21
N LYS A 148 -10.26 -24.45 -21.33
CA LYS A 148 -9.79 -25.81 -21.57
C LYS A 148 -10.92 -26.84 -21.60
N ALA A 149 -11.92 -26.69 -20.71
CA ALA A 149 -13.10 -27.55 -20.71
C ALA A 149 -13.98 -27.37 -21.96
N ALA A 150 -14.01 -26.17 -22.54
CA ALA A 150 -14.70 -25.89 -23.78
C ALA A 150 -13.97 -26.53 -24.99
N GLU A 151 -12.64 -26.40 -25.07
CA GLU A 151 -11.82 -27.04 -26.10
C GLU A 151 -11.94 -28.58 -26.09
N ASP A 152 -11.94 -29.18 -24.90
CA ASP A 152 -12.11 -30.65 -24.75
C ASP A 152 -13.49 -31.16 -25.20
N LYS A 153 -14.54 -30.33 -25.08
CA LYS A 153 -15.89 -30.64 -25.59
C LYS A 153 -15.94 -30.59 -27.13
N GLU A 154 -15.40 -29.54 -27.72
CA GLU A 154 -15.36 -29.39 -29.19
C GLU A 154 -14.52 -30.50 -29.86
N ALA A 155 -13.46 -30.93 -29.19
CA ALA A 155 -12.63 -32.07 -29.69
C ALA A 155 -13.36 -33.40 -29.62
N LYS A 156 -14.31 -33.59 -28.69
CA LYS A 156 -15.13 -34.82 -28.59
C LYS A 156 -16.30 -34.85 -29.56
N ASP A 157 -16.88 -33.71 -29.89
CA ASP A 157 -17.99 -33.63 -30.84
C ASP A 157 -17.56 -33.76 -32.33
N LYS A 158 -16.27 -33.66 -32.60
CA LYS A 158 -15.66 -33.83 -33.94
C LYS A 158 -15.18 -35.23 -34.22
N LYS A 159 -15.39 -36.20 -33.32
CA LYS A 159 -15.05 -37.61 -33.48
C LYS A 159 -16.31 -38.48 -33.59
#